data_b19be62290380a45d009acb494983fe3
#
_entry.id   b19be62290380a45d009acb494983fe3
#
_cell.length_a   1.000
_cell.length_b   1.000
_cell.length_c   1.000
_cell.angle_alpha   90.00
_cell.angle_beta   90.00
_cell.angle_gamma   90.00
#
_symmetry.space_group_name_H-M   'P 1'
#
loop_
_entity.id
_entity.type
_entity.pdbx_description
1 polymer ?
#
loop_
_entity_poly.entity_id
_entity_poly.type
_entity_poly.pdbx_seq_one_letter_code
_entity_poly.pdbx_strand_id
1 'polypeptide(L)'
;MRLSILVVSRTPSLLNQMLASVAEASSLEYAEVEILCSWNGSTEAEQSLSNTSGYEFLIAQRDPYNFASNMNGLAEQANGKLLLLINDDVILDSGSIDAAINCLEHEPKAGLVGGRLRTHQGQLSHAGIVFDSRNSPYHQLDRIVPADEEAVMGSNRIMPAVTGALMLLRRQHFLNLRLNEKYKVCGEDIDICLDIRQHHELEVWYCPTASGIHEAESTRQQENDQEANTEDLCRMRMRRRQFIEQASNVQLCHDLLAKSIEADILRSLDIRQYENESKYWRDQTHSLQLTRLRQQQEIEDNKRELIRLRSNQSTEVSM
;
A
#
# COMPACT_ATOMS: atom_id res chain seq x y z
N MET A 1 -26.30 -2.04 14.10
CA MET A 1 -25.17 -2.36 13.21
C MET A 1 -24.16 -1.21 13.28
N ARG A 2 -22.90 -1.51 13.55
CA ARG A 2 -21.82 -0.51 13.58
C ARG A 2 -21.09 -0.43 12.25
N LEU A 3 -20.80 -1.58 11.63
CA LEU A 3 -20.02 -1.69 10.42
C LEU A 3 -20.74 -2.51 9.35
N SER A 4 -20.75 -2.03 8.11
CA SER A 4 -21.04 -2.81 6.92
C SER A 4 -19.79 -2.89 6.06
N ILE A 5 -19.33 -4.12 5.77
CA ILE A 5 -18.22 -4.41 4.86
C ILE A 5 -18.83 -4.62 3.48
N LEU A 6 -18.38 -3.83 2.51
CA LEU A 6 -18.89 -3.84 1.14
C LEU A 6 -17.82 -4.41 0.20
N VAL A 7 -18.15 -5.46 -0.53
CA VAL A 7 -17.24 -6.11 -1.47
C VAL A 7 -17.92 -6.40 -2.81
N VAL A 8 -17.19 -6.17 -3.90
CA VAL A 8 -17.59 -6.56 -5.25
C VAL A 8 -16.70 -7.72 -5.67
N SER A 9 -17.29 -8.85 -6.10
CA SER A 9 -16.52 -10.04 -6.45
C SER A 9 -17.15 -10.83 -7.58
N ARG A 10 -16.30 -11.56 -8.32
CA ARG A 10 -16.67 -12.57 -9.30
C ARG A 10 -15.86 -13.86 -9.14
N THR A 11 -14.92 -13.90 -8.19
CA THR A 11 -13.94 -14.96 -8.03
C THR A 11 -14.05 -15.58 -6.64
N PRO A 12 -14.61 -16.82 -6.52
CA PRO A 12 -14.87 -17.43 -5.21
C PRO A 12 -13.62 -17.60 -4.34
N SER A 13 -12.47 -17.96 -4.96
CA SER A 13 -11.24 -18.18 -4.21
C SER A 13 -10.71 -16.91 -3.55
N LEU A 14 -10.80 -15.76 -4.21
CA LEU A 14 -10.40 -14.46 -3.67
C LEU A 14 -11.35 -14.04 -2.55
N LEU A 15 -12.66 -14.05 -2.83
CA LEU A 15 -13.67 -13.68 -1.84
C LEU A 15 -13.61 -14.55 -0.58
N ASN A 16 -13.42 -15.86 -0.71
CA ASN A 16 -13.30 -16.76 0.44
C ASN A 16 -12.07 -16.44 1.30
N GLN A 17 -10.93 -16.09 0.69
CA GLN A 17 -9.71 -15.68 1.41
C GLN A 17 -9.92 -14.35 2.14
N MET A 18 -10.53 -13.37 1.46
CA MET A 18 -10.88 -12.09 2.07
C MET A 18 -11.81 -12.30 3.27
N LEU A 19 -12.92 -13.07 3.10
CA LEU A 19 -13.85 -13.39 4.19
C LEU A 19 -13.16 -14.06 5.37
N ALA A 20 -12.26 -15.02 5.13
CA ALA A 20 -11.51 -15.68 6.20
C ALA A 20 -10.63 -14.69 6.99
N SER A 21 -10.04 -13.69 6.33
CA SER A 21 -9.19 -12.70 6.98
C SER A 21 -9.95 -11.72 7.87
N VAL A 22 -11.25 -11.51 7.62
CA VAL A 22 -12.09 -10.60 8.42
C VAL A 22 -12.24 -11.08 9.87
N ALA A 23 -12.24 -12.38 10.10
CA ALA A 23 -12.43 -12.97 11.44
C ALA A 23 -11.42 -12.47 12.49
N GLU A 24 -10.16 -12.27 12.09
CA GLU A 24 -9.09 -11.78 12.97
C GLU A 24 -8.86 -10.26 12.85
N ALA A 25 -9.44 -9.65 11.83
CA ALA A 25 -9.24 -8.23 11.56
C ALA A 25 -10.07 -7.31 12.45
N SER A 26 -11.10 -7.84 13.15
CA SER A 26 -12.00 -7.05 13.99
C SER A 26 -12.33 -7.75 15.29
N SER A 27 -12.44 -6.97 16.37
CA SER A 27 -12.92 -7.38 17.69
C SER A 27 -14.43 -7.09 17.91
N LEU A 28 -15.14 -6.59 16.89
CA LEU A 28 -16.56 -6.27 16.97
C LEU A 28 -17.42 -7.53 17.18
N GLU A 29 -18.52 -7.38 17.89
CA GLU A 29 -19.47 -8.46 18.11
C GLU A 29 -20.20 -8.86 16.82
N TYR A 30 -20.64 -10.13 16.71
CA TYR A 30 -21.35 -10.64 15.55
C TYR A 30 -22.52 -9.72 15.09
N ALA A 31 -23.32 -9.23 16.05
CA ALA A 31 -24.45 -8.37 15.76
C ALA A 31 -24.09 -6.94 15.32
N GLU A 32 -22.82 -6.58 15.38
CA GLU A 32 -22.35 -5.24 15.00
C GLU A 32 -21.84 -5.15 13.56
N VAL A 33 -21.60 -6.29 12.88
CA VAL A 33 -21.00 -6.36 11.55
C VAL A 33 -21.88 -7.15 10.59
N GLU A 34 -22.02 -6.63 9.38
CA GLU A 34 -22.56 -7.35 8.23
C GLU A 34 -21.59 -7.24 7.05
N ILE A 35 -21.58 -8.22 6.17
CA ILE A 35 -20.80 -8.22 4.96
C ILE A 35 -21.77 -8.33 3.77
N LEU A 36 -21.78 -7.31 2.92
CA LEU A 36 -22.64 -7.24 1.74
C LEU A 36 -21.77 -7.41 0.48
N CYS A 37 -22.13 -8.36 -0.37
CA CYS A 37 -21.43 -8.65 -1.60
C CYS A 37 -22.31 -8.29 -2.81
N SER A 38 -21.70 -7.60 -3.79
CA SER A 38 -22.18 -7.58 -5.17
C SER A 38 -21.49 -8.69 -5.93
N TRP A 39 -22.23 -9.76 -6.24
CA TRP A 39 -21.70 -10.93 -6.93
C TRP A 39 -21.86 -10.78 -8.44
N ASN A 40 -20.74 -10.76 -9.16
CA ASN A 40 -20.70 -10.61 -10.61
C ASN A 40 -20.20 -11.89 -11.34
N GLY A 41 -19.99 -12.98 -10.59
CA GLY A 41 -19.60 -14.29 -11.13
C GLY A 41 -20.80 -15.11 -11.62
N SER A 42 -20.52 -16.32 -12.14
CA SER A 42 -21.58 -17.23 -12.55
C SER A 42 -22.31 -17.84 -11.32
N THR A 43 -23.52 -18.39 -11.57
CA THR A 43 -24.29 -19.10 -10.54
C THR A 43 -23.57 -20.36 -10.06
N GLU A 44 -22.83 -21.05 -10.95
CA GLU A 44 -22.03 -22.22 -10.59
C GLU A 44 -20.87 -21.85 -9.68
N ALA A 45 -20.18 -20.75 -9.98
CA ALA A 45 -19.08 -20.22 -9.14
C ALA A 45 -19.59 -19.78 -7.76
N GLU A 46 -20.79 -19.19 -7.68
CA GLU A 46 -21.43 -18.78 -6.42
C GLU A 46 -21.58 -19.97 -5.44
N GLN A 47 -21.83 -21.19 -5.93
CA GLN A 47 -21.95 -22.38 -5.08
C GLN A 47 -20.65 -22.75 -4.35
N SER A 48 -19.51 -22.22 -4.77
CA SER A 48 -18.20 -22.43 -4.16
C SER A 48 -17.86 -21.38 -3.09
N LEU A 49 -18.78 -20.46 -2.78
CA LEU A 49 -18.58 -19.47 -1.74
C LEU A 49 -18.68 -20.10 -0.37
N SER A 50 -17.75 -19.73 0.52
CA SER A 50 -17.67 -20.20 1.90
C SER A 50 -17.38 -19.03 2.82
N ASN A 51 -18.37 -18.66 3.62
CA ASN A 51 -18.19 -17.62 4.63
C ASN A 51 -17.59 -18.21 5.92
N THR A 52 -16.34 -17.88 6.19
CA THR A 52 -15.63 -18.23 7.43
C THR A 52 -15.27 -17.00 8.27
N SER A 53 -15.85 -15.83 7.94
CA SER A 53 -15.58 -14.56 8.63
C SER A 53 -16.09 -14.52 10.09
N GLY A 54 -17.04 -15.38 10.44
CA GLY A 54 -17.74 -15.31 11.73
C GLY A 54 -18.84 -14.25 11.78
N TYR A 55 -19.09 -13.52 10.68
CA TYR A 55 -20.11 -12.47 10.56
C TYR A 55 -21.20 -12.84 9.54
N GLU A 56 -22.32 -12.12 9.57
CA GLU A 56 -23.38 -12.27 8.57
C GLU A 56 -22.85 -11.88 7.19
N PHE A 57 -23.01 -12.76 6.20
CA PHE A 57 -22.61 -12.53 4.82
C PHE A 57 -23.82 -12.70 3.90
N LEU A 58 -24.10 -11.66 3.10
CA LEU A 58 -25.22 -11.61 2.17
C LEU A 58 -24.75 -11.25 0.77
N ILE A 59 -25.19 -11.99 -0.24
CA ILE A 59 -25.15 -11.55 -1.63
C ILE A 59 -26.32 -10.59 -1.83
N ALA A 60 -26.05 -9.30 -1.70
CA ALA A 60 -27.07 -8.26 -1.71
C ALA A 60 -27.53 -7.90 -3.14
N GLN A 61 -26.66 -8.10 -4.14
CA GLN A 61 -26.98 -7.83 -5.56
C GLN A 61 -26.15 -8.69 -6.52
N ARG A 62 -26.65 -8.81 -7.77
CA ARG A 62 -25.99 -9.58 -8.85
C ARG A 62 -25.97 -8.77 -10.16
N ASP A 63 -25.68 -7.49 -10.04
CA ASP A 63 -25.61 -6.58 -11.19
C ASP A 63 -24.34 -6.82 -12.00
N PRO A 64 -24.30 -6.43 -13.29
CA PRO A 64 -23.08 -6.44 -14.06
C PRO A 64 -21.95 -5.64 -13.38
N TYR A 65 -20.71 -6.06 -13.60
CA TYR A 65 -19.57 -5.45 -12.96
C TYR A 65 -19.42 -3.96 -13.35
N ASN A 66 -19.54 -3.10 -12.38
CA ASN A 66 -19.06 -1.73 -12.36
C ASN A 66 -18.78 -1.40 -10.89
N PHE A 67 -17.52 -1.19 -10.53
CA PHE A 67 -17.13 -1.04 -9.14
C PHE A 67 -17.90 0.08 -8.43
N ALA A 68 -17.95 1.27 -9.04
CA ALA A 68 -18.63 2.42 -8.44
C ALA A 68 -20.14 2.18 -8.25
N SER A 69 -20.82 1.70 -9.29
CA SER A 69 -22.27 1.43 -9.27
C SER A 69 -22.60 0.32 -8.27
N ASN A 70 -21.81 -0.76 -8.29
CA ASN A 70 -22.03 -1.88 -7.37
C ASN A 70 -21.82 -1.45 -5.91
N MET A 71 -20.74 -0.70 -5.59
CA MET A 71 -20.51 -0.17 -4.24
C MET A 71 -21.58 0.82 -3.80
N ASN A 72 -22.06 1.67 -4.70
CA ASN A 72 -23.17 2.59 -4.43
C ASN A 72 -24.45 1.83 -4.05
N GLY A 73 -24.79 0.78 -4.80
CA GLY A 73 -25.98 -0.05 -4.52
C GLY A 73 -25.85 -0.84 -3.21
N LEU A 74 -24.65 -1.33 -2.86
CA LEU A 74 -24.39 -1.97 -1.58
C LEU A 74 -24.53 -0.98 -0.42
N ALA A 75 -24.01 0.24 -0.55
CA ALA A 75 -24.09 1.26 0.49
C ALA A 75 -25.53 1.71 0.80
N GLU A 76 -26.42 1.69 -0.19
CA GLU A 76 -27.86 1.95 0.02
C GLU A 76 -28.50 0.88 0.89
N GLN A 77 -28.13 -0.39 0.69
CA GLN A 77 -28.67 -1.55 1.42
C GLN A 77 -28.02 -1.74 2.79
N ALA A 78 -26.84 -1.15 3.01
CA ALA A 78 -26.09 -1.27 4.25
C ALA A 78 -26.81 -0.68 5.45
N ASN A 79 -26.69 -1.33 6.62
CA ASN A 79 -27.30 -0.87 7.89
C ASN A 79 -26.26 -0.28 8.86
N GLY A 80 -24.97 -0.50 8.61
CA GLY A 80 -23.88 0.00 9.43
C GLY A 80 -23.74 1.52 9.40
N LYS A 81 -23.34 2.10 10.53
CA LYS A 81 -22.99 3.52 10.60
C LYS A 81 -21.69 3.83 9.85
N LEU A 82 -20.81 2.84 9.78
CA LEU A 82 -19.54 2.87 9.06
C LEU A 82 -19.63 1.92 7.86
N LEU A 83 -18.96 2.30 6.77
CA LEU A 83 -18.77 1.48 5.59
C LEU A 83 -17.28 1.20 5.42
N LEU A 84 -16.92 -0.07 5.30
CA LEU A 84 -15.61 -0.52 4.85
C LEU A 84 -15.74 -1.02 3.42
N LEU A 85 -15.23 -0.27 2.45
CA LEU A 85 -15.06 -0.73 1.10
C LEU A 85 -13.78 -1.57 1.03
N ILE A 86 -13.87 -2.77 0.48
CA ILE A 86 -12.73 -3.68 0.37
C ILE A 86 -12.78 -4.45 -0.95
N ASN A 87 -11.63 -4.65 -1.58
CA ASN A 87 -11.51 -5.54 -2.74
C ASN A 87 -11.51 -7.00 -2.29
N ASP A 88 -12.00 -7.89 -3.15
CA ASP A 88 -12.05 -9.34 -2.88
C ASP A 88 -10.67 -10.02 -2.86
N ASP A 89 -9.62 -9.35 -3.37
CA ASP A 89 -8.22 -9.80 -3.36
C ASP A 89 -7.39 -9.18 -2.22
N VAL A 90 -8.03 -8.56 -1.23
CA VAL A 90 -7.37 -8.06 -0.02
C VAL A 90 -7.47 -9.11 1.10
N ILE A 91 -6.32 -9.50 1.66
CA ILE A 91 -6.23 -10.32 2.87
C ILE A 91 -5.83 -9.41 4.03
N LEU A 92 -6.75 -9.15 4.95
CA LEU A 92 -6.54 -8.25 6.08
C LEU A 92 -5.58 -8.84 7.11
N ASP A 93 -4.78 -7.99 7.72
CA ASP A 93 -4.00 -8.35 8.91
C ASP A 93 -4.86 -8.30 10.17
N SER A 94 -4.45 -9.03 11.21
CA SER A 94 -5.12 -9.05 12.52
C SER A 94 -5.27 -7.63 13.09
N GLY A 95 -6.48 -7.28 13.59
CA GLY A 95 -6.80 -5.97 14.16
C GLY A 95 -6.91 -4.82 13.16
N SER A 96 -6.83 -5.07 11.88
CA SER A 96 -6.79 -4.06 10.81
C SER A 96 -8.04 -3.20 10.75
N ILE A 97 -9.21 -3.81 10.89
CA ILE A 97 -10.50 -3.10 10.91
C ILE A 97 -10.62 -2.23 12.17
N ASP A 98 -10.22 -2.77 13.33
CA ASP A 98 -10.25 -2.03 14.58
C ASP A 98 -9.34 -0.81 14.54
N ALA A 99 -8.15 -0.95 13.92
CA ALA A 99 -7.22 0.15 13.72
C ALA A 99 -7.80 1.25 12.82
N ALA A 100 -8.48 0.87 11.72
CA ALA A 100 -9.14 1.83 10.83
C ALA A 100 -10.28 2.57 11.54
N ILE A 101 -11.11 1.87 12.31
CA ILE A 101 -12.20 2.47 13.10
C ILE A 101 -11.62 3.43 14.14
N ASN A 102 -10.61 3.00 14.88
CA ASN A 102 -9.94 3.84 15.86
C ASN A 102 -9.37 5.12 15.24
N CYS A 103 -8.72 5.03 14.08
CA CYS A 103 -8.23 6.18 13.34
C CYS A 103 -9.39 7.14 12.97
N LEU A 104 -10.48 6.63 12.38
CA LEU A 104 -11.63 7.44 11.97
C LEU A 104 -12.34 8.15 13.15
N GLU A 105 -12.33 7.53 14.32
CA GLU A 105 -13.05 8.04 15.50
C GLU A 105 -12.20 9.02 16.34
N HIS A 106 -10.87 8.86 16.35
CA HIS A 106 -9.99 9.64 17.23
C HIS A 106 -9.19 10.72 16.52
N GLU A 107 -8.97 10.60 15.19
CA GLU A 107 -8.26 11.65 14.46
C GLU A 107 -9.19 12.85 14.19
N PRO A 108 -8.72 14.07 14.51
CA PRO A 108 -9.52 15.26 14.27
C PRO A 108 -9.87 15.39 12.78
N LYS A 109 -11.13 15.67 12.49
CA LYS A 109 -11.63 15.86 11.11
C LYS A 109 -11.45 14.65 10.18
N ALA A 110 -11.20 13.45 10.69
CA ALA A 110 -11.15 12.27 9.84
C ALA A 110 -12.52 12.03 9.18
N GLY A 111 -12.55 12.13 7.86
CA GLY A 111 -13.73 11.85 7.04
C GLY A 111 -13.65 10.49 6.38
N LEU A 112 -12.44 10.06 6.06
CA LEU A 112 -12.13 8.84 5.35
C LEU A 112 -10.75 8.32 5.78
N VAL A 113 -10.61 7.00 5.95
CA VAL A 113 -9.36 6.33 6.33
C VAL A 113 -9.04 5.26 5.30
N GLY A 114 -7.80 5.27 4.79
CA GLY A 114 -7.23 4.19 3.98
C GLY A 114 -6.14 3.45 4.72
N GLY A 115 -5.98 2.18 4.42
CA GLY A 115 -4.99 1.31 5.05
C GLY A 115 -3.67 1.22 4.26
N ARG A 116 -2.69 0.55 4.86
CA ARG A 116 -1.43 0.16 4.24
C ARG A 116 -1.62 -1.18 3.51
N LEU A 117 -1.22 -1.24 2.24
CA LEU A 117 -1.27 -2.47 1.49
C LEU A 117 0.14 -2.89 1.03
N ARG A 118 0.35 -4.20 0.95
CA ARG A 118 1.59 -4.81 0.48
C ARG A 118 1.33 -5.99 -0.43
N THR A 119 2.34 -6.37 -1.20
CA THR A 119 2.34 -7.60 -1.97
C THR A 119 2.62 -8.82 -1.07
N HIS A 120 2.42 -10.05 -1.57
CA HIS A 120 2.81 -11.28 -0.88
C HIS A 120 4.32 -11.34 -0.57
N GLN A 121 5.16 -10.64 -1.37
CA GLN A 121 6.60 -10.56 -1.15
C GLN A 121 6.99 -9.50 -0.12
N GLY A 122 6.02 -8.81 0.49
CA GLY A 122 6.25 -7.79 1.51
C GLY A 122 6.63 -6.41 0.97
N GLN A 123 6.57 -6.20 -0.36
CA GLN A 123 6.77 -4.87 -0.95
C GLN A 123 5.55 -3.99 -0.70
N LEU A 124 5.79 -2.70 -0.44
CA LEU A 124 4.71 -1.74 -0.31
C LEU A 124 3.95 -1.63 -1.64
N SER A 125 2.62 -1.66 -1.60
CA SER A 125 1.75 -1.37 -2.75
C SER A 125 0.86 -0.16 -2.53
N HIS A 126 0.63 0.24 -1.27
CA HIS A 126 -0.12 1.46 -0.95
C HIS A 126 0.25 2.05 0.42
N ALA A 127 0.55 3.33 0.45
CA ALA A 127 0.70 4.16 1.65
C ALA A 127 0.08 5.56 1.47
N GLY A 128 -0.98 5.63 0.68
CA GLY A 128 -1.63 6.85 0.24
C GLY A 128 -1.36 7.17 -1.23
N ILE A 129 -2.14 8.08 -1.78
CA ILE A 129 -2.04 8.57 -3.15
C ILE A 129 -1.64 10.04 -3.11
N VAL A 130 -0.65 10.39 -3.93
CA VAL A 130 -0.18 11.77 -4.16
C VAL A 130 -0.27 12.09 -5.65
N PHE A 131 -0.07 13.36 -6.02
CA PHE A 131 -0.20 13.82 -7.40
C PHE A 131 1.13 14.35 -7.94
N ASP A 132 1.44 14.04 -9.18
CA ASP A 132 2.61 14.57 -9.88
C ASP A 132 2.37 16.03 -10.36
N SER A 133 3.37 16.62 -11.03
CA SER A 133 3.28 17.98 -11.58
C SER A 133 2.23 18.16 -12.69
N ARG A 134 1.71 17.06 -13.25
CA ARG A 134 0.64 17.03 -14.25
C ARG A 134 -0.73 16.75 -13.65
N ASN A 135 -0.82 16.70 -12.30
CA ASN A 135 -1.99 16.30 -11.55
C ASN A 135 -2.42 14.84 -11.77
N SER A 136 -1.49 13.96 -12.20
CA SER A 136 -1.76 12.53 -12.25
C SER A 136 -1.56 11.91 -10.87
N PRO A 137 -2.50 11.08 -10.40
CA PRO A 137 -2.35 10.36 -9.15
C PRO A 137 -1.36 9.20 -9.30
N TYR A 138 -0.67 8.90 -8.20
CA TYR A 138 0.14 7.68 -8.08
C TYR A 138 0.24 7.25 -6.62
N HIS A 139 0.44 5.95 -6.39
CA HIS A 139 0.63 5.41 -5.05
C HIS A 139 2.02 5.79 -4.53
N GLN A 140 2.04 6.39 -3.34
CA GLN A 140 3.29 6.85 -2.71
C GLN A 140 4.19 5.65 -2.41
N LEU A 141 5.45 5.68 -2.86
CA LEU A 141 6.49 4.67 -2.62
C LEU A 141 6.14 3.25 -3.10
N ASP A 142 5.17 3.09 -4.01
CA ASP A 142 4.77 1.79 -4.55
C ASP A 142 5.97 1.01 -5.10
N ARG A 143 6.19 -0.20 -4.58
CA ARG A 143 7.29 -1.13 -4.93
C ARG A 143 8.71 -0.54 -4.81
N ILE A 144 8.87 0.60 -4.14
CA ILE A 144 10.17 1.24 -3.89
C ILE A 144 10.76 0.77 -2.56
N VAL A 145 9.90 0.56 -1.55
CA VAL A 145 10.30 0.17 -0.20
C VAL A 145 9.57 -1.08 0.27
N PRO A 146 10.14 -1.83 1.24
CA PRO A 146 9.38 -2.81 1.99
C PRO A 146 8.21 -2.15 2.74
N ALA A 147 7.12 -2.87 2.93
CA ALA A 147 5.95 -2.32 3.62
C ALA A 147 6.17 -2.13 5.13
N ASP A 148 7.17 -2.78 5.72
CA ASP A 148 7.60 -2.63 7.12
C ASP A 148 8.69 -1.58 7.32
N GLU A 149 9.04 -0.81 6.29
CA GLU A 149 9.95 0.33 6.42
C GLU A 149 9.42 1.29 7.50
N GLU A 150 10.27 1.65 8.47
CA GLU A 150 9.90 2.46 9.65
C GLU A 150 9.17 3.75 9.27
N ALA A 151 9.62 4.42 8.23
CA ALA A 151 9.00 5.66 7.74
C ALA A 151 7.61 5.46 7.12
N VAL A 152 7.29 4.25 6.64
CA VAL A 152 5.96 3.86 6.15
C VAL A 152 5.05 3.47 7.30
N MET A 153 5.63 2.76 8.29
CA MET A 153 4.94 2.26 9.48
C MET A 153 4.62 3.35 10.51
N GLY A 154 5.20 4.52 10.45
CA GLY A 154 5.08 5.61 11.41
C GLY A 154 3.68 5.89 11.98
N SER A 155 3.32 7.13 12.23
CA SER A 155 1.99 7.52 12.72
C SER A 155 0.97 7.67 11.58
N ASN A 156 -0.32 7.69 11.96
CA ASN A 156 -1.39 8.14 11.06
C ASN A 156 -1.03 9.50 10.45
N ARG A 157 -1.38 9.69 9.19
CA ARG A 157 -1.08 10.95 8.49
C ARG A 157 -2.14 11.33 7.46
N ILE A 158 -2.30 12.64 7.27
CA ILE A 158 -3.20 13.18 6.25
C ILE A 158 -2.60 12.94 4.86
N MET A 159 -3.44 12.44 3.94
CA MET A 159 -3.06 12.19 2.56
C MET A 159 -4.01 12.89 1.60
N PRO A 160 -3.55 13.25 0.39
CA PRO A 160 -4.43 13.79 -0.64
C PRO A 160 -5.58 12.84 -1.02
N ALA A 161 -5.29 11.55 -1.14
CA ALA A 161 -6.25 10.49 -1.39
C ALA A 161 -5.69 9.12 -0.95
N VAL A 162 -6.56 8.10 -0.91
CA VAL A 162 -6.24 6.69 -0.65
C VAL A 162 -7.00 5.80 -1.63
N THR A 163 -6.62 4.52 -1.73
CA THR A 163 -7.27 3.56 -2.64
C THR A 163 -8.58 3.02 -2.08
N GLY A 164 -9.52 2.73 -2.95
CA GLY A 164 -10.76 2.04 -2.64
C GLY A 164 -10.61 0.57 -2.26
N ALA A 165 -9.41 -0.01 -2.44
CA ALA A 165 -9.14 -1.40 -2.08
C ALA A 165 -9.23 -1.68 -0.57
N LEU A 166 -9.00 -0.67 0.28
CA LEU A 166 -9.22 -0.72 1.74
C LEU A 166 -9.53 0.71 2.23
N MET A 167 -10.82 1.03 2.35
CA MET A 167 -11.31 2.38 2.61
C MET A 167 -12.46 2.36 3.61
N LEU A 168 -12.31 3.05 4.73
CA LEU A 168 -13.33 3.19 5.78
C LEU A 168 -13.84 4.62 5.87
N LEU A 169 -15.16 4.79 5.92
CA LEU A 169 -15.78 6.10 6.12
C LEU A 169 -17.18 5.97 6.75
N ARG A 170 -17.75 7.11 7.17
CA ARG A 170 -19.12 7.14 7.69
C ARG A 170 -20.13 6.97 6.55
N ARG A 171 -21.10 6.05 6.72
CA ARG A 171 -22.15 5.78 5.72
C ARG A 171 -22.86 7.05 5.27
N GLN A 172 -23.17 7.95 6.20
CA GLN A 172 -23.85 9.21 5.85
C GLN A 172 -23.03 10.03 4.84
N HIS A 173 -21.71 10.13 5.00
CA HIS A 173 -20.87 10.86 4.06
C HIS A 173 -20.83 10.16 2.70
N PHE A 174 -20.70 8.84 2.69
CA PHE A 174 -20.72 8.06 1.45
C PHE A 174 -22.02 8.27 0.66
N LEU A 175 -23.18 8.16 1.32
CA LEU A 175 -24.47 8.32 0.65
C LEU A 175 -24.71 9.73 0.10
N ASN A 176 -24.14 10.75 0.72
CA ASN A 176 -24.23 12.13 0.23
C ASN A 176 -23.34 12.36 -1.01
N LEU A 177 -22.19 11.71 -1.09
CA LEU A 177 -21.18 11.94 -2.14
C LEU A 177 -21.26 10.88 -3.24
N ARG A 178 -21.35 9.61 -2.87
CA ARG A 178 -21.33 8.43 -3.74
C ARG A 178 -20.03 8.30 -4.54
N LEU A 179 -19.75 7.13 -5.03
CA LEU A 179 -18.69 6.94 -6.03
C LEU A 179 -19.20 7.41 -7.40
N ASN A 180 -18.34 8.06 -8.14
CA ASN A 180 -18.64 8.57 -9.47
C ASN A 180 -18.63 7.45 -10.52
N GLU A 181 -19.81 7.05 -10.98
CA GLU A 181 -20.01 5.93 -11.93
C GLU A 181 -19.51 6.21 -13.37
N LYS A 182 -18.99 7.42 -13.63
CA LYS A 182 -18.39 7.76 -14.92
C LYS A 182 -16.99 7.17 -15.09
N TYR A 183 -16.34 6.77 -14.00
CA TYR A 183 -15.09 6.02 -14.07
C TYR A 183 -15.37 4.59 -14.51
N LYS A 184 -14.58 4.10 -15.47
CA LYS A 184 -14.76 2.76 -16.05
C LYS A 184 -13.80 1.74 -15.48
N VAL A 185 -12.56 2.20 -15.17
CA VAL A 185 -11.46 1.34 -14.73
C VAL A 185 -10.92 1.76 -13.37
N CYS A 186 -10.71 3.05 -13.13
CA CYS A 186 -10.14 3.55 -11.88
C CYS A 186 -10.34 5.06 -11.71
N GLY A 187 -10.30 5.54 -10.45
CA GLY A 187 -10.31 6.96 -10.10
C GLY A 187 -11.51 7.40 -9.29
N GLU A 188 -12.53 6.56 -9.15
CA GLU A 188 -13.70 6.79 -8.30
C GLU A 188 -13.34 6.94 -6.82
N ASP A 189 -12.32 6.22 -6.39
CA ASP A 189 -11.76 6.30 -5.04
C ASP A 189 -11.03 7.62 -4.78
N ILE A 190 -10.31 8.12 -5.78
CA ILE A 190 -9.66 9.44 -5.71
C ILE A 190 -10.71 10.55 -5.71
N ASP A 191 -11.73 10.40 -6.53
CA ASP A 191 -12.81 11.41 -6.67
C ASP A 191 -13.54 11.60 -5.34
N ILE A 192 -13.96 10.51 -4.65
CA ILE A 192 -14.62 10.60 -3.34
C ILE A 192 -13.66 11.17 -2.26
N CYS A 193 -12.35 10.88 -2.32
CA CYS A 193 -11.38 11.50 -1.42
C CYS A 193 -11.32 13.02 -1.60
N LEU A 194 -11.37 13.50 -2.84
CA LEU A 194 -11.40 14.94 -3.12
C LEU A 194 -12.75 15.55 -2.70
N ASP A 195 -13.86 14.82 -2.88
CA ASP A 195 -15.20 15.28 -2.48
C ASP A 195 -15.36 15.40 -0.96
N ILE A 196 -14.86 14.43 -0.19
CA ILE A 196 -14.83 14.51 1.30
C ILE A 196 -14.11 15.78 1.75
N ARG A 197 -12.99 16.08 1.14
CA ARG A 197 -12.17 17.25 1.47
C ARG A 197 -12.84 18.57 1.06
N GLN A 198 -13.51 18.59 -0.10
CA GLN A 198 -14.10 19.78 -0.67
C GLN A 198 -15.48 20.11 -0.09
N HIS A 199 -16.34 19.11 0.05
CA HIS A 199 -17.76 19.31 0.41
C HIS A 199 -18.06 19.14 1.90
N HIS A 200 -17.24 18.36 2.61
CA HIS A 200 -17.40 18.18 4.06
C HIS A 200 -16.31 18.87 4.89
N GLU A 201 -15.29 19.43 4.25
CA GLU A 201 -14.12 20.03 4.91
C GLU A 201 -13.43 19.06 5.88
N LEU A 202 -13.55 17.76 5.60
CA LEU A 202 -12.93 16.67 6.34
C LEU A 202 -11.63 16.24 5.67
N GLU A 203 -10.86 15.43 6.38
CA GLU A 203 -9.53 14.98 5.95
C GLU A 203 -9.55 13.51 5.56
N VAL A 204 -8.66 13.14 4.66
CA VAL A 204 -8.36 11.77 4.28
C VAL A 204 -7.12 11.33 5.03
N TRP A 205 -7.21 10.25 5.77
CA TRP A 205 -6.14 9.74 6.62
C TRP A 205 -5.60 8.39 6.13
N TYR A 206 -4.30 8.26 6.17
CA TYR A 206 -3.61 6.98 6.05
C TYR A 206 -3.34 6.43 7.44
N CYS A 207 -3.78 5.19 7.69
CA CYS A 207 -3.57 4.46 8.93
C CYS A 207 -2.66 3.26 8.66
N PRO A 208 -1.38 3.28 9.05
CA PRO A 208 -0.42 2.21 8.73
C PRO A 208 -0.73 0.89 9.42
N THR A 209 -1.44 0.91 10.56
CA THR A 209 -1.85 -0.29 11.31
C THR A 209 -3.14 -0.91 10.77
N ALA A 210 -3.94 -0.18 10.00
CA ALA A 210 -4.99 -0.75 9.16
C ALA A 210 -4.33 -1.33 7.91
N SER A 211 -4.06 -2.63 7.87
CA SER A 211 -3.19 -3.19 6.82
C SER A 211 -3.64 -4.52 6.26
N GLY A 212 -3.11 -4.87 5.10
CA GLY A 212 -3.39 -6.14 4.43
C GLY A 212 -2.47 -6.43 3.26
N ILE A 213 -2.61 -7.64 2.71
CA ILE A 213 -1.97 -8.06 1.46
C ILE A 213 -2.93 -7.76 0.32
N HIS A 214 -2.45 -7.19 -0.78
CA HIS A 214 -3.22 -6.88 -1.98
C HIS A 214 -2.35 -7.03 -3.21
N GLU A 215 -2.69 -7.98 -4.07
CA GLU A 215 -2.04 -8.18 -5.38
C GLU A 215 -2.79 -7.38 -6.45
N ALA A 216 -2.47 -6.12 -6.60
CA ALA A 216 -3.16 -5.16 -7.46
C ALA A 216 -3.26 -5.54 -8.96
N GLU A 217 -2.72 -6.69 -9.38
CA GLU A 217 -2.64 -7.10 -10.78
C GLU A 217 -3.69 -8.15 -11.20
N SER A 218 -4.39 -8.78 -10.25
CA SER A 218 -5.25 -9.93 -10.55
C SER A 218 -6.46 -9.58 -11.44
N THR A 219 -6.99 -8.38 -11.33
CA THR A 219 -8.19 -7.95 -12.08
C THR A 219 -7.85 -7.07 -13.30
N ARG A 220 -6.79 -6.24 -13.21
CA ARG A 220 -6.42 -5.29 -14.29
C ARG A 220 -5.78 -5.94 -15.51
N GLN A 221 -5.13 -7.09 -15.36
CA GLN A 221 -4.50 -7.80 -16.49
C GLN A 221 -5.51 -8.43 -17.47
N GLN A 222 -6.76 -8.60 -17.07
CA GLN A 222 -7.79 -9.23 -17.90
C GLN A 222 -8.57 -8.24 -18.77
N GLU A 223 -8.57 -6.96 -18.45
CA GLU A 223 -9.27 -5.92 -19.20
C GLU A 223 -8.29 -4.83 -19.66
N ASN A 224 -7.59 -5.10 -20.78
CA ASN A 224 -6.69 -4.16 -21.44
C ASN A 224 -7.47 -3.09 -22.24
N ASP A 225 -8.36 -2.36 -21.59
CA ASP A 225 -9.00 -1.19 -22.20
C ASP A 225 -8.14 0.06 -21.97
N GLN A 226 -7.12 0.23 -22.85
CA GLN A 226 -6.21 1.39 -22.81
C GLN A 226 -6.95 2.70 -23.05
N GLU A 227 -8.05 2.69 -23.82
CA GLU A 227 -8.84 3.88 -24.10
C GLU A 227 -9.58 4.33 -22.84
N ALA A 228 -10.28 3.42 -22.15
CA ALA A 228 -10.96 3.71 -20.89
C ALA A 228 -10.00 4.18 -19.80
N ASN A 229 -8.82 3.58 -19.68
CA ASN A 229 -7.78 4.03 -18.76
C ASN A 229 -7.31 5.47 -19.07
N THR A 230 -7.19 5.82 -20.33
CA THR A 230 -6.77 7.17 -20.75
C THR A 230 -7.87 8.20 -20.45
N GLU A 231 -9.13 7.86 -20.69
CA GLU A 231 -10.27 8.72 -20.35
C GLU A 231 -10.34 8.98 -18.84
N ASP A 232 -10.22 7.93 -18.02
CA ASP A 232 -10.25 8.04 -16.56
C ASP A 232 -9.08 8.86 -16.03
N LEU A 233 -7.87 8.68 -16.56
CA LEU A 233 -6.71 9.51 -16.21
C LEU A 233 -6.93 10.99 -16.56
N CYS A 234 -7.49 11.29 -17.72
CA CYS A 234 -7.83 12.65 -18.10
C CYS A 234 -8.88 13.25 -17.15
N ARG A 235 -9.90 12.47 -16.77
CA ARG A 235 -10.94 12.85 -15.83
C ARG A 235 -10.34 13.16 -14.44
N MET A 236 -9.48 12.29 -13.90
CA MET A 236 -8.79 12.50 -12.63
C MET A 236 -7.94 13.78 -12.62
N ARG A 237 -7.17 14.03 -13.69
CA ARG A 237 -6.38 15.26 -13.84
C ARG A 237 -7.26 16.52 -13.85
N MET A 238 -8.37 16.49 -14.57
CA MET A 238 -9.33 17.61 -14.59
C MET A 238 -9.96 17.81 -13.20
N ARG A 239 -10.39 16.73 -12.56
CA ARG A 239 -10.98 16.77 -11.22
C ARG A 239 -9.99 17.33 -10.19
N ARG A 240 -8.72 16.92 -10.27
CA ARG A 240 -7.67 17.46 -9.40
C ARG A 240 -7.44 18.97 -9.62
N ARG A 241 -7.46 19.44 -10.86
CA ARG A 241 -7.36 20.89 -11.16
C ARG A 241 -8.52 21.67 -10.54
N GLN A 242 -9.75 21.20 -10.73
CA GLN A 242 -10.93 21.81 -10.12
C GLN A 242 -10.85 21.87 -8.60
N PHE A 243 -10.34 20.80 -7.97
CA PHE A 243 -10.10 20.79 -6.54
C PHE A 243 -9.08 21.87 -6.12
N ILE A 244 -7.94 21.98 -6.81
CA ILE A 244 -6.90 22.98 -6.50
C ILE A 244 -7.44 24.42 -6.59
N GLU A 245 -8.29 24.71 -7.57
CA GLU A 245 -8.88 26.04 -7.77
C GLU A 245 -9.80 26.43 -6.60
N GLN A 246 -10.33 25.49 -5.85
CA GLN A 246 -11.31 25.72 -4.77
C GLN A 246 -10.75 25.37 -3.38
N ALA A 247 -9.62 24.66 -3.31
CA ALA A 247 -9.03 24.20 -2.08
C ALA A 247 -8.52 25.34 -1.20
N SER A 248 -8.68 25.19 0.10
CA SER A 248 -8.05 26.10 1.07
C SER A 248 -6.53 25.94 1.09
N ASN A 249 -5.83 26.97 1.54
CA ASN A 249 -4.37 26.90 1.75
C ASN A 249 -3.96 25.75 2.66
N VAL A 250 -4.76 25.43 3.69
CA VAL A 250 -4.50 24.30 4.61
C VAL A 250 -4.52 22.97 3.86
N GLN A 251 -5.54 22.74 3.01
CA GLN A 251 -5.63 21.52 2.19
C GLN A 251 -4.45 21.37 1.22
N LEU A 252 -4.03 22.47 0.59
CA LEU A 252 -2.85 22.47 -0.28
C LEU A 252 -1.55 22.25 0.50
N CYS A 253 -1.42 22.78 1.70
CA CYS A 253 -0.28 22.51 2.59
C CYS A 253 -0.21 21.03 2.98
N HIS A 254 -1.34 20.35 3.27
CA HIS A 254 -1.35 18.92 3.53
C HIS A 254 -0.85 18.11 2.33
N ASP A 255 -1.23 18.49 1.11
CA ASP A 255 -0.75 17.84 -0.11
C ASP A 255 0.76 18.01 -0.31
N LEU A 256 1.27 19.22 -0.04
CA LEU A 256 2.71 19.50 -0.10
C LEU A 256 3.49 18.73 0.99
N LEU A 257 2.92 18.63 2.20
CA LEU A 257 3.52 17.87 3.29
C LEU A 257 3.63 16.38 2.95
N ALA A 258 2.58 15.79 2.38
CA ALA A 258 2.63 14.39 1.92
C ALA A 258 3.75 14.17 0.88
N LYS A 259 3.94 15.10 -0.05
CA LYS A 259 5.05 15.07 -1.03
C LYS A 259 6.41 15.26 -0.38
N SER A 260 6.52 16.12 0.62
CA SER A 260 7.77 16.35 1.35
C SER A 260 8.19 15.09 2.11
N ILE A 261 7.25 14.41 2.78
CA ILE A 261 7.51 13.15 3.48
C ILE A 261 8.04 12.09 2.49
N GLU A 262 7.44 11.96 1.31
CA GLU A 262 7.95 11.06 0.26
C GLU A 262 9.39 11.39 -0.13
N ALA A 263 9.67 12.66 -0.39
CA ALA A 263 11.02 13.11 -0.77
C ALA A 263 12.05 12.85 0.34
N ASP A 264 11.68 13.02 1.60
CA ASP A 264 12.57 12.77 2.74
C ASP A 264 12.84 11.27 2.93
N ILE A 265 11.84 10.41 2.71
CA ILE A 265 12.02 8.95 2.72
C ILE A 265 12.98 8.53 1.61
N LEU A 266 12.77 8.98 0.38
CA LEU A 266 13.64 8.66 -0.77
C LEU A 266 15.08 9.14 -0.52
N ARG A 267 15.26 10.35 -0.01
CA ARG A 267 16.60 10.88 0.35
C ARG A 267 17.28 10.01 1.42
N SER A 268 16.53 9.56 2.43
CA SER A 268 17.07 8.69 3.48
C SER A 268 17.51 7.33 2.96
N LEU A 269 16.79 6.78 1.96
CA LEU A 269 17.17 5.55 1.28
C LEU A 269 18.47 5.71 0.48
N ASP A 270 18.60 6.78 -0.30
CA ASP A 270 19.80 7.08 -1.07
C ASP A 270 21.01 7.23 -0.15
N ILE A 271 20.88 7.93 0.99
CA ILE A 271 21.95 8.08 1.98
C ILE A 271 22.36 6.71 2.54
N ARG A 272 21.42 5.87 2.94
CA ARG A 272 21.69 4.52 3.48
C ARG A 272 22.38 3.64 2.45
N GLN A 273 21.96 3.69 1.20
CA GLN A 273 22.63 2.96 0.11
C GLN A 273 24.07 3.42 -0.04
N TYR A 274 24.31 4.72 -0.12
CA TYR A 274 25.65 5.29 -0.23
C TYR A 274 26.55 4.92 0.96
N GLU A 275 26.04 4.94 2.18
CA GLU A 275 26.77 4.52 3.38
C GLU A 275 27.16 3.04 3.33
N ASN A 276 26.26 2.16 2.90
CA ASN A 276 26.52 0.74 2.76
C ASN A 276 27.58 0.46 1.69
N GLU A 277 27.50 1.11 0.53
CA GLU A 277 28.51 1.02 -0.54
C GLU A 277 29.87 1.51 -0.05
N SER A 278 29.92 2.64 0.63
CA SER A 278 31.13 3.20 1.20
C SER A 278 31.77 2.27 2.25
N LYS A 279 30.95 1.63 3.07
CA LYS A 279 31.42 0.61 4.03
C LYS A 279 32.00 -0.60 3.31
N TYR A 280 31.29 -1.13 2.31
CA TYR A 280 31.75 -2.26 1.49
C TYR A 280 33.12 -1.99 0.88
N TRP A 281 33.31 -0.83 0.24
CA TRP A 281 34.59 -0.48 -0.39
C TRP A 281 35.71 -0.29 0.64
N ARG A 282 35.43 0.27 1.82
CA ARG A 282 36.41 0.36 2.92
C ARG A 282 36.85 -1.02 3.37
N ASP A 283 35.92 -1.95 3.57
CA ASP A 283 36.22 -3.31 3.99
C ASP A 283 37.03 -4.08 2.93
N GLN A 284 36.71 -3.92 1.66
CA GLN A 284 37.50 -4.47 0.53
C GLN A 284 38.91 -3.90 0.48
N THR A 285 39.06 -2.60 0.63
CA THR A 285 40.36 -1.93 0.64
C THR A 285 41.25 -2.43 1.80
N HIS A 286 40.64 -2.56 2.98
CA HIS A 286 41.35 -3.07 4.15
C HIS A 286 41.78 -4.55 3.98
N SER A 287 40.94 -5.40 3.43
CA SER A 287 41.27 -6.79 3.09
C SER A 287 42.44 -6.90 2.10
N LEU A 288 42.43 -6.06 1.04
CA LEU A 288 43.52 -6.02 0.06
C LEU A 288 44.85 -5.52 0.66
N GLN A 289 44.80 -4.54 1.56
CA GLN A 289 45.97 -4.08 2.32
C GLN A 289 46.57 -5.19 3.17
N LEU A 290 45.77 -5.93 3.90
CA LEU A 290 46.23 -7.08 4.71
C LEU A 290 46.85 -8.17 3.86
N THR A 291 46.26 -8.47 2.71
CA THR A 291 46.81 -9.46 1.75
C THR A 291 48.15 -9.01 1.22
N ARG A 292 48.27 -7.72 0.86
CA ARG A 292 49.55 -7.15 0.39
C ARG A 292 50.66 -7.23 1.46
N LEU A 293 50.33 -6.92 2.71
CA LEU A 293 51.28 -7.03 3.82
C LEU A 293 51.76 -8.48 4.03
N ARG A 294 50.85 -9.46 3.96
CA ARG A 294 51.19 -10.89 4.08
C ARG A 294 52.15 -11.29 2.92
N GLN A 295 51.86 -10.91 1.69
CA GLN A 295 52.72 -11.18 0.52
C GLN A 295 54.10 -10.54 0.66
N GLN A 296 54.17 -9.30 1.16
CA GLN A 296 55.44 -8.65 1.43
C GLN A 296 56.28 -9.40 2.47
N GLN A 297 55.62 -9.88 3.51
CA GLN A 297 56.25 -10.65 4.57
C GLN A 297 56.79 -12.02 4.06
N GLU A 298 56.01 -12.72 3.25
CA GLU A 298 56.46 -13.96 2.58
C GLU A 298 57.67 -13.72 1.65
N ILE A 299 57.63 -12.64 0.91
CA ILE A 299 58.78 -12.26 0.02
C ILE A 299 60.05 -11.99 0.83
N GLU A 300 59.90 -11.30 1.97
CA GLU A 300 61.06 -11.05 2.84
C GLU A 300 61.59 -12.32 3.50
N ASP A 301 60.72 -13.20 3.97
CA ASP A 301 61.09 -14.47 4.59
C ASP A 301 61.77 -15.40 3.59
N ASN A 302 61.26 -15.48 2.34
CA ASN A 302 61.87 -16.21 1.24
C ASN A 302 63.24 -15.63 0.86
N LYS A 303 63.42 -14.32 0.87
CA LYS A 303 64.73 -13.68 0.65
C LYS A 303 65.73 -14.04 1.73
N ARG A 304 65.33 -14.04 3.02
CA ARG A 304 66.18 -14.43 4.14
C ARG A 304 66.60 -15.88 4.02
N GLU A 305 65.70 -16.77 3.66
CA GLU A 305 65.99 -18.20 3.45
C GLU A 305 66.97 -18.43 2.29
N LEU A 306 66.77 -17.73 1.14
CA LEU A 306 67.70 -17.76 0.01
C LEU A 306 69.13 -17.30 0.39
N ILE A 307 69.26 -16.26 1.19
CA ILE A 307 70.57 -15.78 1.69
C ILE A 307 71.19 -16.86 2.58
N ARG A 308 70.42 -17.50 3.45
CA ARG A 308 70.89 -18.57 4.33
C ARG A 308 71.37 -19.80 3.54
N LEU A 309 70.66 -20.22 2.52
CA LEU A 309 71.00 -21.33 1.66
C LEU A 309 72.28 -21.03 0.85
N ARG A 310 72.45 -19.80 0.33
CA ARG A 310 73.68 -19.37 -0.36
C ARG A 310 74.91 -19.31 0.55
N SER A 311 74.75 -18.89 1.82
CA SER A 311 75.86 -18.88 2.77
C SER A 311 76.32 -20.29 3.13
N ASN A 312 75.37 -21.24 3.24
CA ASN A 312 75.70 -22.66 3.52
C ASN A 312 76.42 -23.33 2.36
N GLN A 313 76.05 -23.04 1.10
CA GLN A 313 76.71 -23.57 -0.06
C GLN A 313 78.16 -23.03 -0.24
N SER A 314 78.43 -21.77 0.16
CA SER A 314 79.76 -21.20 0.14
C SER A 314 80.66 -21.79 1.21
N THR A 315 80.17 -22.36 2.25
CA THR A 315 80.93 -23.01 3.31
C THR A 315 81.34 -24.46 2.92
N GLU A 316 80.49 -25.16 2.14
CA GLU A 316 80.76 -26.52 1.64
C GLU A 316 81.82 -26.55 0.47
N VAL A 317 82.00 -25.47 -0.28
CA VAL A 317 82.96 -25.38 -1.36
C VAL A 317 84.39 -24.99 -0.86
N SER A 318 84.47 -24.65 0.43
CA SER A 318 85.75 -24.20 1.05
C SER A 318 86.39 -25.28 1.98
N MET A 319 85.84 -26.50 1.97
CA MET A 319 86.46 -27.70 2.59
C MET A 319 86.97 -28.61 1.46
#